data_6389da1abb90f7436ed2d212162dca51
#
_entry.id   6389da1abb90f7436ed2d212162dca51
#
_cell.length_a   1.000
_cell.length_b   1.000
_cell.length_c   1.000
_cell.angle_alpha   90.00
_cell.angle_beta   90.00
_cell.angle_gamma   90.00
#
_symmetry.space_group_name_H-M   'P 1'
#
loop_
_entity.id
_entity.type
_entity.pdbx_description
1 polymer ?
#
loop_
_entity_poly.entity_id
_entity_poly.type
_entity_poly.pdbx_seq_one_letter_code
_entity_poly.pdbx_strand_id
1 'polypeptide(L)'
;LLSVESRWQSWLDVEASMAKSQSELKMIPRDAGNKIAKNCNLKKLNLKNIYRDLKITGHKLVPLIWELSRVCDQDSKKYVHWGGTTQNIVSNGDILILRKIHEIFLNDLSDLLKILSKLSLKTKNDLMSGRTHGQHALPITFGFKVACWIDEISRHIERIKESEPRVFKCIFGGAVGTSASFGKYGNKLQKKISIKLGLNSSRIPTRSHLDHFAEYNLNIIMLATTFGKIAQEIYNLMKNEISELEEPITSKDIGSSTMPQKRNPHICQDIISLSAECRSLAPITFDSMLNEHEGSRQNHLMSSYALNQLCIKFGYLLSSIKFVLRGLKINKKNMLKNLEISKGSIVS
;
A
#
# COMPACT_ATOMS: atom_id res chain seq x y z
N LEU A 1 6.27 -7.39 6.29
CA LEU A 1 7.01 -6.43 5.47
C LEU A 1 7.27 -5.09 6.18
N LEU A 2 6.42 -4.66 7.09
CA LEU A 2 6.56 -3.36 7.80
C LEU A 2 7.25 -3.48 9.17
N SER A 3 7.82 -4.64 9.53
CA SER A 3 8.61 -4.79 10.75
C SER A 3 9.93 -4.01 10.66
N VAL A 4 10.54 -3.75 11.82
CA VAL A 4 11.83 -3.06 11.91
C VAL A 4 12.91 -3.84 11.15
N GLU A 5 12.94 -5.16 11.29
CA GLU A 5 13.91 -6.05 10.64
C GLU A 5 13.74 -6.05 9.11
N SER A 6 12.50 -6.04 8.61
CA SER A 6 12.23 -5.93 7.16
C SER A 6 12.75 -4.60 6.60
N ARG A 7 12.62 -3.50 7.37
CA ARG A 7 13.17 -2.20 6.99
C ARG A 7 14.69 -2.20 6.99
N TRP A 8 15.30 -2.76 8.02
CA TRP A 8 16.76 -2.87 8.07
C TRP A 8 17.31 -3.69 6.91
N GLN A 9 16.65 -4.81 6.55
CA GLN A 9 17.08 -5.56 5.38
C GLN A 9 16.92 -4.73 4.09
N SER A 10 15.83 -4.00 3.90
CA SER A 10 15.66 -3.15 2.72
C SER A 10 16.73 -2.04 2.63
N TRP A 11 17.15 -1.47 3.76
CA TRP A 11 18.23 -0.48 3.80
C TRP A 11 19.58 -1.12 3.47
N LEU A 12 19.83 -2.34 3.94
CA LEU A 12 21.01 -3.11 3.58
C LEU A 12 21.03 -3.45 2.07
N ASP A 13 19.88 -3.73 1.47
CA ASP A 13 19.76 -3.97 0.03
C ASP A 13 20.16 -2.71 -0.78
N VAL A 14 19.80 -1.52 -0.30
CA VAL A 14 20.22 -0.24 -0.89
C VAL A 14 21.72 -0.02 -0.71
N GLU A 15 22.29 -0.28 0.49
CA GLU A 15 23.73 -0.18 0.76
C GLU A 15 24.54 -1.13 -0.12
N ALA A 16 24.07 -2.38 -0.28
CA ALA A 16 24.69 -3.35 -1.18
C ALA A 16 24.73 -2.87 -2.63
N SER A 17 23.61 -2.29 -3.08
CA SER A 17 23.49 -1.76 -4.44
C SER A 17 24.39 -0.55 -4.65
N MET A 18 24.50 0.33 -3.63
CA MET A 18 25.41 1.47 -3.65
C MET A 18 26.88 1.01 -3.72
N ALA A 19 27.33 0.15 -2.82
CA ALA A 19 28.70 -0.33 -2.76
C ALA A 19 29.12 -1.04 -4.07
N LYS A 20 28.27 -1.91 -4.62
CA LYS A 20 28.51 -2.55 -5.92
C LYS A 20 28.61 -1.53 -7.06
N SER A 21 27.71 -0.55 -7.10
CA SER A 21 27.70 0.47 -8.15
C SER A 21 28.92 1.37 -8.08
N GLN A 22 29.36 1.76 -6.88
CA GLN A 22 30.57 2.53 -6.65
C GLN A 22 31.84 1.76 -7.08
N SER A 23 31.91 0.47 -6.76
CA SER A 23 33.03 -0.37 -7.15
C SER A 23 33.11 -0.58 -8.67
N GLU A 24 32.00 -0.74 -9.36
CA GLU A 24 31.92 -0.83 -10.83
C GLU A 24 32.35 0.47 -11.51
N LEU A 25 32.11 1.61 -10.87
CA LEU A 25 32.53 2.94 -11.35
C LEU A 25 33.98 3.28 -10.93
N LYS A 26 34.68 2.36 -10.26
CA LYS A 26 36.04 2.57 -9.71
C LYS A 26 36.12 3.73 -8.73
N MET A 27 35.03 4.04 -8.04
CA MET A 27 34.99 5.05 -6.95
C MET A 27 35.54 4.50 -5.65
N ILE A 28 35.38 3.18 -5.43
CA ILE A 28 35.95 2.41 -4.34
C ILE A 28 36.62 1.14 -4.91
N PRO A 29 37.53 0.48 -4.19
CA PRO A 29 38.12 -0.78 -4.64
C PRO A 29 37.06 -1.84 -4.93
N ARG A 30 37.22 -2.62 -5.99
CA ARG A 30 36.27 -3.63 -6.41
C ARG A 30 36.01 -4.69 -5.33
N ASP A 31 37.08 -5.11 -4.66
CA ASP A 31 37.01 -6.10 -3.58
C ASP A 31 36.22 -5.55 -2.38
N ALA A 32 36.45 -4.29 -1.99
CA ALA A 32 35.69 -3.64 -0.92
C ALA A 32 34.19 -3.59 -1.21
N GLY A 33 33.80 -3.17 -2.42
CA GLY A 33 32.38 -3.13 -2.82
C GLY A 33 31.71 -4.50 -2.78
N ASN A 34 32.41 -5.56 -3.20
CA ASN A 34 31.89 -6.93 -3.15
C ASN A 34 31.74 -7.44 -1.71
N LYS A 35 32.72 -7.19 -0.85
CA LYS A 35 32.70 -7.61 0.56
C LYS A 35 31.61 -6.89 1.35
N ILE A 36 31.45 -5.57 1.16
CA ILE A 36 30.36 -4.81 1.78
C ILE A 36 29.02 -5.41 1.34
N ALA A 37 28.79 -5.57 0.05
CA ALA A 37 27.54 -6.12 -0.46
C ALA A 37 27.23 -7.54 0.04
N LYS A 38 28.28 -8.40 0.18
CA LYS A 38 28.14 -9.75 0.75
C LYS A 38 27.71 -9.72 2.22
N ASN A 39 28.09 -8.68 2.97
CA ASN A 39 27.76 -8.50 4.38
C ASN A 39 26.44 -7.74 4.62
N CYS A 40 25.83 -7.15 3.59
CA CYS A 40 24.52 -6.50 3.64
C CYS A 40 23.38 -7.53 3.77
N ASN A 41 23.44 -8.35 4.81
CA ASN A 41 22.43 -9.35 5.14
C ASN A 41 22.20 -9.32 6.65
N LEU A 42 20.97 -9.01 7.06
CA LEU A 42 20.63 -8.85 8.49
C LEU A 42 20.95 -10.08 9.33
N LYS A 43 20.89 -11.29 8.73
CA LYS A 43 21.26 -12.54 9.43
C LYS A 43 22.74 -12.63 9.82
N LYS A 44 23.61 -11.81 9.23
CA LYS A 44 25.04 -11.73 9.55
C LYS A 44 25.37 -10.67 10.59
N LEU A 45 24.39 -9.81 10.92
CA LEU A 45 24.57 -8.69 11.83
C LEU A 45 24.12 -9.06 13.25
N ASN A 46 24.76 -8.48 14.23
CA ASN A 46 24.38 -8.67 15.63
C ASN A 46 23.26 -7.68 16.02
N LEU A 47 22.02 -8.17 16.05
CA LEU A 47 20.85 -7.35 16.39
C LEU A 47 20.95 -6.72 17.78
N LYS A 48 21.59 -7.40 18.77
CA LYS A 48 21.78 -6.84 20.14
C LYS A 48 22.61 -5.55 20.09
N ASN A 49 23.66 -5.52 19.28
CA ASN A 49 24.47 -4.32 19.09
C ASN A 49 23.65 -3.20 18.43
N ILE A 50 22.88 -3.52 17.38
CA ILE A 50 22.06 -2.53 16.68
C ILE A 50 21.02 -1.91 17.63
N TYR A 51 20.31 -2.72 18.42
CA TYR A 51 19.34 -2.23 19.40
C TYR A 51 19.98 -1.43 20.53
N ARG A 52 21.16 -1.83 21.03
CA ARG A 52 21.92 -1.06 22.01
C ARG A 52 22.29 0.32 21.46
N ASP A 53 22.89 0.34 20.26
CA ASP A 53 23.38 1.57 19.65
C ASP A 53 22.21 2.48 19.23
N LEU A 54 21.04 1.90 18.87
CA LEU A 54 19.81 2.65 18.62
C LEU A 54 19.31 3.40 19.85
N LYS A 55 19.37 2.77 21.03
CA LYS A 55 19.00 3.42 22.30
C LYS A 55 19.93 4.58 22.65
N ILE A 56 21.22 4.47 22.31
CA ILE A 56 22.21 5.50 22.58
C ILE A 56 22.09 6.67 21.60
N THR A 57 21.92 6.39 20.32
CA THR A 57 21.97 7.41 19.26
C THR A 57 20.62 8.03 18.94
N GLY A 58 19.51 7.34 19.20
CA GLY A 58 18.18 7.71 18.71
C GLY A 58 18.08 7.79 17.18
N HIS A 59 19.07 7.30 16.43
CA HIS A 59 19.17 7.45 14.99
C HIS A 59 18.84 6.14 14.26
N LYS A 60 17.81 6.17 13.41
CA LYS A 60 17.24 4.97 12.80
C LYS A 60 18.19 4.14 11.92
N LEU A 61 19.16 4.76 11.24
CA LEU A 61 20.07 4.09 10.28
C LEU A 61 21.49 3.89 10.83
N VAL A 62 22.04 4.86 11.55
CA VAL A 62 23.45 4.86 11.98
C VAL A 62 23.87 3.58 12.71
N PRO A 63 23.10 3.03 13.66
CA PRO A 63 23.44 1.77 14.34
C PRO A 63 23.59 0.58 13.37
N LEU A 64 22.77 0.52 12.34
CA LEU A 64 22.84 -0.51 11.30
C LEU A 64 24.14 -0.38 10.49
N ILE A 65 24.52 0.85 10.13
CA ILE A 65 25.76 1.14 9.40
C ILE A 65 26.99 0.81 10.25
N TRP A 66 26.95 1.14 11.53
CA TRP A 66 28.05 0.77 12.46
C TRP A 66 28.22 -0.74 12.57
N GLU A 67 27.12 -1.48 12.68
CA GLU A 67 27.20 -2.94 12.75
C GLU A 67 27.65 -3.56 11.42
N LEU A 68 27.18 -3.03 10.29
CA LEU A 68 27.71 -3.43 8.97
C LEU A 68 29.21 -3.18 8.85
N SER A 69 29.71 -2.05 9.38
CA SER A 69 31.13 -1.75 9.41
C SER A 69 31.92 -2.71 10.32
N ARG A 70 31.34 -3.17 11.45
CA ARG A 70 31.97 -4.12 12.36
C ARG A 70 32.21 -5.49 11.74
N VAL A 71 31.30 -5.93 10.86
CA VAL A 71 31.41 -7.24 10.18
C VAL A 71 32.24 -7.20 8.89
N CYS A 72 32.63 -6.01 8.43
CA CYS A 72 33.54 -5.83 7.31
C CYS A 72 35.01 -5.85 7.77
N ASP A 73 35.91 -6.31 6.90
CA ASP A 73 37.36 -6.25 7.18
C ASP A 73 37.88 -4.80 7.20
N GLN A 74 39.12 -4.64 7.68
CA GLN A 74 39.76 -3.33 7.88
C GLN A 74 39.82 -2.48 6.62
N ASP A 75 39.98 -3.12 5.45
CA ASP A 75 40.10 -2.42 4.16
C ASP A 75 38.75 -2.01 3.59
N SER A 76 37.73 -2.82 3.79
CA SER A 76 36.36 -2.57 3.27
C SER A 76 35.56 -1.62 4.15
N LYS A 77 35.71 -1.68 5.49
CA LYS A 77 34.88 -0.91 6.42
C LYS A 77 34.91 0.60 6.22
N LYS A 78 36.03 1.16 5.74
CA LYS A 78 36.18 2.60 5.47
C LYS A 78 35.34 3.10 4.28
N TYR A 79 34.79 2.18 3.48
CA TYR A 79 33.92 2.47 2.33
C TYR A 79 32.45 2.16 2.59
N VAL A 80 32.09 1.68 3.79
CA VAL A 80 30.68 1.47 4.16
C VAL A 80 29.97 2.82 4.20
N HIS A 81 28.81 2.92 3.56
CA HIS A 81 27.98 4.14 3.48
C HIS A 81 28.71 5.35 2.87
N TRP A 82 29.78 5.14 2.08
CA TRP A 82 30.62 6.22 1.58
C TRP A 82 29.89 7.16 0.62
N GLY A 83 29.83 8.46 0.98
CA GLY A 83 29.15 9.50 0.21
C GLY A 83 27.61 9.42 0.25
N GLY A 84 27.03 8.40 0.88
CA GLY A 84 25.59 8.29 1.04
C GLY A 84 25.04 9.26 2.09
N THR A 85 23.75 9.54 2.01
CA THR A 85 23.00 10.20 3.10
C THR A 85 21.90 9.29 3.61
N THR A 86 21.61 9.39 4.90
CA THR A 86 20.56 8.60 5.57
C THR A 86 19.27 8.53 4.74
N GLN A 87 18.81 9.68 4.25
CA GLN A 87 17.52 9.73 3.56
C GLN A 87 17.54 9.00 2.21
N ASN A 88 18.67 8.96 1.51
CA ASN A 88 18.78 8.17 0.27
C ASN A 88 18.58 6.67 0.54
N ILE A 89 19.16 6.17 1.64
CA ILE A 89 19.02 4.75 2.02
C ILE A 89 17.59 4.45 2.45
N VAL A 90 17.06 5.29 3.34
CA VAL A 90 15.73 5.08 3.93
C VAL A 90 14.61 5.20 2.88
N SER A 91 14.61 6.27 2.07
CA SER A 91 13.56 6.46 1.05
C SER A 91 13.57 5.34 0.00
N ASN A 92 14.74 4.93 -0.49
CA ASN A 92 14.80 3.81 -1.44
C ASN A 92 14.41 2.48 -0.78
N GLY A 93 14.76 2.27 0.48
CA GLY A 93 14.30 1.09 1.24
C GLY A 93 12.77 1.08 1.43
N ASP A 94 12.16 2.21 1.72
CA ASP A 94 10.70 2.33 1.82
C ASP A 94 10.03 2.05 0.45
N ILE A 95 10.61 2.51 -0.65
CA ILE A 95 10.14 2.19 -2.01
C ILE A 95 10.23 0.68 -2.30
N LEU A 96 11.30 0.01 -1.89
CA LEU A 96 11.44 -1.45 -2.07
C LEU A 96 10.37 -2.23 -1.29
N ILE A 97 10.08 -1.81 -0.07
CA ILE A 97 9.01 -2.40 0.75
C ILE A 97 7.65 -2.13 0.09
N LEU A 98 7.41 -0.88 -0.30
CA LEU A 98 6.16 -0.48 -0.95
C LEU A 98 5.91 -1.29 -2.23
N ARG A 99 6.93 -1.54 -3.06
CA ARG A 99 6.79 -2.37 -4.25
C ARG A 99 6.33 -3.80 -3.94
N LYS A 100 6.89 -4.42 -2.90
CA LYS A 100 6.45 -5.75 -2.45
C LYS A 100 5.00 -5.74 -1.95
N ILE A 101 4.59 -4.70 -1.23
CA ILE A 101 3.20 -4.53 -0.78
C ILE A 101 2.27 -4.31 -1.98
N HIS A 102 2.68 -3.49 -2.92
CA HIS A 102 1.95 -3.22 -4.16
C HIS A 102 1.68 -4.50 -4.97
N GLU A 103 2.68 -5.38 -5.13
CA GLU A 103 2.51 -6.67 -5.79
C GLU A 103 1.47 -7.55 -5.09
N ILE A 104 1.46 -7.56 -3.74
CA ILE A 104 0.44 -8.26 -2.95
C ILE A 104 -0.95 -7.65 -3.21
N PHE A 105 -1.07 -6.33 -3.17
CA PHE A 105 -2.33 -5.65 -3.41
C PHE A 105 -2.87 -5.92 -4.82
N LEU A 106 -2.03 -5.87 -5.86
CA LEU A 106 -2.46 -6.17 -7.23
C LEU A 106 -2.93 -7.63 -7.38
N ASN A 107 -2.25 -8.59 -6.76
CA ASN A 107 -2.66 -9.99 -6.77
C ASN A 107 -4.02 -10.16 -6.08
N ASP A 108 -4.20 -9.56 -4.90
CA ASP A 108 -5.45 -9.60 -4.16
C ASP A 108 -6.60 -8.92 -4.90
N LEU A 109 -6.33 -7.80 -5.59
CA LEU A 109 -7.31 -7.11 -6.43
C LEU A 109 -7.70 -7.95 -7.66
N SER A 110 -6.74 -8.64 -8.27
CA SER A 110 -7.02 -9.58 -9.35
C SER A 110 -7.96 -10.70 -8.89
N ASP A 111 -7.72 -11.25 -7.70
CA ASP A 111 -8.59 -12.28 -7.12
C ASP A 111 -9.98 -11.73 -6.77
N LEU A 112 -10.06 -10.49 -6.27
CA LEU A 112 -11.31 -9.80 -6.02
C LEU A 112 -12.15 -9.65 -7.30
N LEU A 113 -11.53 -9.24 -8.41
CA LEU A 113 -12.22 -9.13 -9.70
C LEU A 113 -12.75 -10.50 -10.18
N LYS A 114 -12.01 -11.59 -9.96
CA LYS A 114 -12.50 -12.95 -10.28
C LYS A 114 -13.73 -13.33 -9.43
N ILE A 115 -13.74 -12.96 -8.14
CA ILE A 115 -14.88 -13.19 -7.25
C ILE A 115 -16.10 -12.40 -7.75
N LEU A 116 -15.93 -11.11 -8.03
CA LEU A 116 -16.99 -10.23 -8.51
C LEU A 116 -17.51 -10.67 -9.89
N SER A 117 -16.63 -11.07 -10.80
CA SER A 117 -17.04 -11.57 -12.13
C SER A 117 -17.94 -12.81 -12.00
N LYS A 118 -17.54 -13.79 -11.16
CA LYS A 118 -18.38 -14.96 -10.91
C LYS A 118 -19.72 -14.57 -10.27
N LEU A 119 -19.72 -13.63 -9.34
CA LEU A 119 -20.92 -13.15 -8.67
C LEU A 119 -21.87 -12.45 -9.66
N SER A 120 -21.36 -11.54 -10.49
CA SER A 120 -22.10 -10.83 -11.52
C SER A 120 -22.77 -11.80 -12.51
N LEU A 121 -22.00 -12.76 -13.04
CA LEU A 121 -22.53 -13.77 -13.97
C LEU A 121 -23.61 -14.66 -13.34
N LYS A 122 -23.41 -15.10 -12.09
CA LYS A 122 -24.36 -15.91 -11.34
C LYS A 122 -25.70 -15.20 -11.11
N THR A 123 -25.66 -13.89 -10.98
CA THR A 123 -26.84 -13.06 -10.61
C THR A 123 -27.32 -12.15 -11.74
N LYS A 124 -26.89 -12.39 -12.96
CA LYS A 124 -27.23 -11.58 -14.14
C LYS A 124 -28.72 -11.50 -14.44
N ASN A 125 -29.48 -12.47 -13.97
CA ASN A 125 -30.94 -12.56 -14.15
C ASN A 125 -31.71 -12.32 -12.85
N ASP A 126 -31.04 -12.02 -11.72
CA ASP A 126 -31.69 -11.81 -10.43
C ASP A 126 -32.22 -10.37 -10.36
N LEU A 127 -33.51 -10.22 -10.65
CA LEU A 127 -34.19 -8.92 -10.66
C LEU A 127 -34.31 -8.33 -9.27
N MET A 128 -34.06 -7.03 -9.19
CA MET A 128 -34.24 -6.22 -7.96
C MET A 128 -34.65 -4.79 -8.33
N SER A 129 -35.13 -4.02 -7.38
CA SER A 129 -35.36 -2.59 -7.57
C SER A 129 -34.04 -1.83 -7.62
N GLY A 130 -33.80 -1.09 -8.70
CA GLY A 130 -32.82 -0.01 -8.70
C GLY A 130 -33.34 1.11 -7.79
N ARG A 131 -32.44 1.74 -7.01
CA ARG A 131 -32.81 2.80 -6.08
C ARG A 131 -32.00 4.06 -6.35
N THR A 132 -32.71 5.19 -6.49
CA THR A 132 -32.14 6.53 -6.53
C THR A 132 -32.72 7.36 -5.41
N HIS A 133 -31.90 8.15 -4.71
CA HIS A 133 -32.33 8.91 -3.53
C HIS A 133 -33.03 8.05 -2.47
N GLY A 134 -32.64 6.77 -2.37
CA GLY A 134 -33.27 5.80 -1.45
C GLY A 134 -34.66 5.29 -1.87
N GLN A 135 -35.21 5.74 -3.00
CA GLN A 135 -36.52 5.34 -3.51
C GLN A 135 -36.39 4.35 -4.65
N HIS A 136 -37.41 3.51 -4.86
CA HIS A 136 -37.48 2.61 -5.99
C HIS A 136 -37.53 3.41 -7.30
N ALA A 137 -36.69 3.00 -8.24
CA ALA A 137 -36.64 3.55 -9.59
C ALA A 137 -36.97 2.42 -10.59
N LEU A 138 -36.14 2.20 -11.62
CA LEU A 138 -36.35 1.15 -12.60
C LEU A 138 -35.87 -0.21 -12.12
N PRO A 139 -36.40 -1.33 -12.61
CA PRO A 139 -35.86 -2.67 -12.37
C PRO A 139 -34.43 -2.78 -12.91
N ILE A 140 -33.58 -3.39 -12.14
CA ILE A 140 -32.21 -3.78 -12.52
C ILE A 140 -31.98 -5.25 -12.15
N THR A 141 -30.80 -5.78 -12.46
CA THR A 141 -30.36 -7.06 -11.89
C THR A 141 -29.27 -6.84 -10.85
N PHE A 142 -29.16 -7.76 -9.89
CA PHE A 142 -28.04 -7.71 -8.95
C PHE A 142 -26.70 -7.88 -9.67
N GLY A 143 -26.67 -8.72 -10.72
CA GLY A 143 -25.48 -8.87 -11.56
C GLY A 143 -25.02 -7.56 -12.23
N PHE A 144 -25.96 -6.70 -12.67
CA PHE A 144 -25.63 -5.36 -13.19
C PHE A 144 -25.01 -4.47 -12.09
N LYS A 145 -25.59 -4.46 -10.89
CA LYS A 145 -25.04 -3.72 -9.74
C LYS A 145 -23.58 -4.14 -9.45
N VAL A 146 -23.31 -5.45 -9.48
CA VAL A 146 -21.93 -5.99 -9.30
C VAL A 146 -21.02 -5.61 -10.47
N ALA A 147 -21.53 -5.59 -11.69
CA ALA A 147 -20.78 -5.15 -12.88
C ALA A 147 -20.32 -3.68 -12.75
N CYS A 148 -21.15 -2.80 -12.19
CA CYS A 148 -20.75 -1.42 -11.88
C CYS A 148 -19.58 -1.36 -10.86
N TRP A 149 -19.56 -2.25 -9.88
CA TRP A 149 -18.44 -2.34 -8.94
C TRP A 149 -17.15 -2.81 -9.62
N ILE A 150 -17.25 -3.80 -10.51
CA ILE A 150 -16.10 -4.29 -11.31
C ILE A 150 -15.51 -3.16 -12.14
N ASP A 151 -16.34 -2.41 -12.85
CA ASP A 151 -15.91 -1.32 -13.72
C ASP A 151 -15.15 -0.23 -12.93
N GLU A 152 -15.68 0.18 -11.79
CA GLU A 152 -15.02 1.18 -10.93
C GLU A 152 -13.69 0.68 -10.34
N ILE A 153 -13.65 -0.56 -9.84
CA ILE A 153 -12.42 -1.17 -9.31
C ILE A 153 -11.36 -1.32 -10.41
N SER A 154 -11.76 -1.68 -11.63
CA SER A 154 -10.85 -1.81 -12.77
C SER A 154 -10.14 -0.49 -13.07
N ARG A 155 -10.87 0.64 -13.09
CA ARG A 155 -10.27 1.97 -13.25
C ARG A 155 -9.30 2.34 -12.13
N HIS A 156 -9.55 1.89 -10.90
CA HIS A 156 -8.59 2.11 -9.81
C HIS A 156 -7.30 1.29 -10.01
N ILE A 157 -7.42 0.05 -10.46
CA ILE A 157 -6.25 -0.80 -10.78
C ILE A 157 -5.43 -0.16 -11.91
N GLU A 158 -6.07 0.38 -12.93
CA GLU A 158 -5.41 1.11 -14.01
C GLU A 158 -4.61 2.30 -13.48
N ARG A 159 -5.24 3.19 -12.67
CA ARG A 159 -4.54 4.34 -12.05
C ARG A 159 -3.33 3.92 -11.22
N ILE A 160 -3.49 2.86 -10.42
CA ILE A 160 -2.41 2.34 -9.59
C ILE A 160 -1.24 1.84 -10.45
N LYS A 161 -1.52 1.09 -11.52
CA LYS A 161 -0.48 0.61 -12.46
C LYS A 161 0.17 1.75 -13.25
N GLU A 162 -0.62 2.69 -13.75
CA GLU A 162 -0.10 3.86 -14.47
C GLU A 162 0.79 4.75 -13.60
N SER A 163 0.62 4.72 -12.28
CA SER A 163 1.47 5.45 -11.35
C SER A 163 2.84 4.80 -11.10
N GLU A 164 3.01 3.49 -11.37
CA GLU A 164 4.22 2.74 -11.07
C GLU A 164 5.52 3.41 -11.54
N PRO A 165 5.63 3.95 -12.77
CA PRO A 165 6.88 4.58 -13.22
C PRO A 165 7.24 5.83 -12.43
N ARG A 166 6.25 6.52 -11.86
CA ARG A 166 6.45 7.72 -11.05
C ARG A 166 6.69 7.39 -9.58
N VAL A 167 6.03 6.35 -9.07
CA VAL A 167 6.11 5.90 -7.67
C VAL A 167 7.41 5.14 -7.41
N PHE A 168 7.73 4.14 -8.23
CA PHE A 168 8.88 3.25 -8.02
C PHE A 168 10.14 3.79 -8.68
N LYS A 169 10.57 4.99 -8.26
CA LYS A 169 11.78 5.66 -8.72
C LYS A 169 12.87 5.70 -7.65
N CYS A 170 14.11 5.47 -8.06
CA CYS A 170 15.28 5.60 -7.21
C CYS A 170 15.64 7.07 -7.01
N ILE A 171 15.77 7.50 -5.75
CA ILE A 171 16.18 8.86 -5.36
C ILE A 171 17.54 8.77 -4.68
N PHE A 172 18.61 9.02 -5.41
CA PHE A 172 19.96 8.88 -4.90
C PHE A 172 20.87 10.04 -5.35
N GLY A 173 20.71 11.20 -4.71
CA GLY A 173 21.40 12.43 -5.07
C GLY A 173 22.27 13.04 -3.95
N GLY A 174 22.54 12.30 -2.88
CA GLY A 174 23.28 12.82 -1.73
C GLY A 174 22.43 13.73 -0.83
N ALA A 175 23.10 14.54 -0.02
CA ALA A 175 22.44 15.29 1.07
C ALA A 175 21.43 16.33 0.57
N VAL A 176 21.69 16.99 -0.56
CA VAL A 176 20.86 18.08 -1.12
C VAL A 176 20.43 17.82 -2.58
N GLY A 177 20.61 16.59 -3.08
CA GLY A 177 20.17 16.23 -4.44
C GLY A 177 21.14 16.57 -5.56
N THR A 178 22.28 17.21 -5.28
CA THR A 178 23.25 17.64 -6.29
C THR A 178 24.28 16.58 -6.67
N SER A 179 24.29 15.46 -5.95
CA SER A 179 25.31 14.41 -6.09
C SER A 179 26.75 14.87 -5.84
N ALA A 180 26.96 16.00 -5.16
CA ALA A 180 28.27 16.63 -4.98
C ALA A 180 29.33 15.68 -4.38
N SER A 181 28.95 14.83 -3.41
CA SER A 181 29.84 13.83 -2.82
C SER A 181 30.31 12.74 -3.80
N PHE A 182 29.68 12.61 -4.95
CA PHE A 182 29.99 11.63 -5.98
C PHE A 182 30.68 12.25 -7.22
N GLY A 183 30.84 13.59 -7.26
CA GLY A 183 31.46 14.32 -8.34
C GLY A 183 30.90 13.96 -9.72
N LYS A 184 31.76 13.77 -10.71
CA LYS A 184 31.38 13.43 -12.08
C LYS A 184 30.62 12.08 -12.25
N TYR A 185 30.58 11.27 -11.21
CA TYR A 185 29.93 9.96 -11.25
C TYR A 185 28.46 9.98 -10.80
N GLY A 186 27.95 11.08 -10.22
CA GLY A 186 26.64 11.13 -9.58
C GLY A 186 25.50 10.53 -10.40
N ASN A 187 25.28 11.01 -11.63
CA ASN A 187 24.23 10.50 -12.51
C ASN A 187 24.44 9.03 -12.92
N LYS A 188 25.70 8.63 -13.19
CA LYS A 188 26.02 7.24 -13.54
C LYS A 188 25.80 6.32 -12.33
N LEU A 189 26.16 6.76 -11.13
CA LEU A 189 25.96 6.03 -9.89
C LEU A 189 24.47 5.80 -9.62
N GLN A 190 23.67 6.87 -9.65
CA GLN A 190 22.21 6.76 -9.48
C GLN A 190 21.59 5.78 -10.48
N LYS A 191 21.94 5.87 -11.77
CA LYS A 191 21.44 4.96 -12.81
C LYS A 191 21.81 3.50 -12.52
N LYS A 192 23.04 3.23 -12.07
CA LYS A 192 23.48 1.87 -11.70
C LYS A 192 22.74 1.34 -10.47
N ILE A 193 22.55 2.18 -9.47
CA ILE A 193 21.78 1.82 -8.26
C ILE A 193 20.32 1.51 -8.63
N SER A 194 19.68 2.37 -9.45
CA SER A 194 18.29 2.14 -9.86
C SER A 194 18.12 0.80 -10.59
N ILE A 195 19.02 0.46 -11.52
CA ILE A 195 18.99 -0.84 -12.22
C ILE A 195 19.14 -2.01 -11.24
N LYS A 196 20.09 -1.93 -10.29
CA LYS A 196 20.31 -3.01 -9.31
C LYS A 196 19.14 -3.19 -8.34
N LEU A 197 18.41 -2.12 -8.03
CA LEU A 197 17.21 -2.16 -7.20
C LEU A 197 15.93 -2.47 -8.00
N GLY A 198 16.01 -2.54 -9.34
CA GLY A 198 14.84 -2.70 -10.21
C GLY A 198 13.89 -1.50 -10.12
N LEU A 199 14.41 -0.29 -9.96
CA LEU A 199 13.66 0.95 -9.86
C LEU A 199 13.92 1.84 -11.07
N ASN A 200 13.00 2.74 -11.39
CA ASN A 200 13.21 3.76 -12.38
C ASN A 200 14.21 4.81 -11.88
N SER A 201 15.00 5.38 -12.78
CA SER A 201 15.94 6.44 -12.43
C SER A 201 15.23 7.80 -12.33
N SER A 202 15.46 8.55 -11.26
CA SER A 202 14.95 9.94 -11.16
C SER A 202 15.69 10.86 -12.10
N ARG A 203 14.99 11.83 -12.71
CA ARG A 203 15.62 12.88 -13.51
C ARG A 203 16.46 13.82 -12.64
N ILE A 204 15.87 14.23 -11.51
CA ILE A 204 16.52 15.03 -10.47
C ILE A 204 16.38 14.27 -9.16
N PRO A 205 17.48 13.76 -8.58
CA PRO A 205 17.42 12.87 -7.42
C PRO A 205 17.35 13.62 -6.08
N THR A 206 16.48 14.62 -5.98
CA THR A 206 16.31 15.38 -4.74
C THR A 206 15.44 14.63 -3.75
N ARG A 207 15.78 14.72 -2.47
CA ARG A 207 15.05 14.11 -1.38
C ARG A 207 13.81 14.91 -0.95
N SER A 208 13.67 16.16 -1.42
CA SER A 208 12.54 17.01 -1.09
C SER A 208 11.26 16.66 -1.85
N HIS A 209 11.35 15.85 -2.90
CA HIS A 209 10.19 15.42 -3.67
C HIS A 209 9.52 14.20 -3.01
N LEU A 210 8.35 14.39 -2.44
CA LEU A 210 7.53 13.33 -1.81
C LEU A 210 6.20 13.10 -2.55
N ASP A 211 6.00 13.76 -3.69
CA ASP A 211 4.82 13.65 -4.57
C ASP A 211 4.50 12.21 -4.98
N HIS A 212 5.52 11.39 -5.20
CA HIS A 212 5.37 10.00 -5.60
C HIS A 212 4.73 9.11 -4.50
N PHE A 213 5.06 9.35 -3.23
CA PHE A 213 4.37 8.68 -2.11
C PHE A 213 2.94 9.20 -1.95
N ALA A 214 2.74 10.53 -2.14
CA ALA A 214 1.43 11.12 -2.08
C ALA A 214 0.51 10.59 -3.20
N GLU A 215 1.00 10.50 -4.45
CA GLU A 215 0.26 9.91 -5.56
C GLU A 215 -0.19 8.47 -5.25
N TYR A 216 0.72 7.65 -4.72
CA TYR A 216 0.38 6.28 -4.34
C TYR A 216 -0.70 6.23 -3.24
N ASN A 217 -0.50 7.01 -2.16
CA ASN A 217 -1.44 7.07 -1.06
C ASN A 217 -2.84 7.50 -1.53
N LEU A 218 -2.94 8.53 -2.35
CA LEU A 218 -4.22 9.04 -2.83
C LEU A 218 -4.94 8.05 -3.75
N ASN A 219 -4.22 7.32 -4.60
CA ASN A 219 -4.80 6.25 -5.41
C ASN A 219 -5.38 5.12 -4.52
N ILE A 220 -4.67 4.72 -3.47
CA ILE A 220 -5.16 3.72 -2.52
C ILE A 220 -6.35 4.25 -1.70
N ILE A 221 -6.34 5.51 -1.29
CA ILE A 221 -7.45 6.16 -0.56
C ILE A 221 -8.72 6.19 -1.43
N MET A 222 -8.62 6.51 -2.72
CA MET A 222 -9.75 6.45 -3.64
C MET A 222 -10.33 5.05 -3.73
N LEU A 223 -9.50 4.02 -3.88
CA LEU A 223 -9.95 2.63 -3.92
C LEU A 223 -10.58 2.18 -2.60
N ALA A 224 -9.98 2.55 -1.45
CA ALA A 224 -10.55 2.31 -0.13
C ALA A 224 -11.95 2.94 0.02
N THR A 225 -12.16 4.12 -0.56
CA THR A 225 -13.46 4.81 -0.57
C THR A 225 -14.50 4.02 -1.37
N THR A 226 -14.12 3.46 -2.52
CA THR A 226 -14.99 2.58 -3.31
C THR A 226 -15.39 1.32 -2.52
N PHE A 227 -14.46 0.72 -1.78
CA PHE A 227 -14.80 -0.44 -0.93
C PHE A 227 -15.74 -0.06 0.21
N GLY A 228 -15.57 1.11 0.82
CA GLY A 228 -16.51 1.64 1.82
C GLY A 228 -17.92 1.84 1.24
N LYS A 229 -18.01 2.36 0.00
CA LYS A 229 -19.29 2.50 -0.74
C LYS A 229 -19.96 1.15 -0.99
N ILE A 230 -19.20 0.13 -1.42
CA ILE A 230 -19.73 -1.21 -1.68
C ILE A 230 -20.24 -1.82 -0.36
N ALA A 231 -19.48 -1.72 0.72
CA ALA A 231 -19.89 -2.22 2.04
C ALA A 231 -21.13 -1.49 2.56
N GLN A 232 -21.22 -0.18 2.35
CA GLN A 232 -22.40 0.61 2.71
C GLN A 232 -23.65 0.16 1.93
N GLU A 233 -23.50 -0.16 0.65
CA GLU A 233 -24.62 -0.71 -0.14
C GLU A 233 -25.05 -2.07 0.38
N ILE A 234 -24.11 -2.98 0.64
CA ILE A 234 -24.42 -4.29 1.23
C ILE A 234 -25.11 -4.11 2.59
N TYR A 235 -24.57 -3.25 3.46
CA TYR A 235 -25.17 -2.90 4.75
C TYR A 235 -26.63 -2.43 4.60
N ASN A 236 -26.90 -1.53 3.65
CA ASN A 236 -28.26 -1.02 3.39
C ASN A 236 -29.22 -2.14 2.93
N LEU A 237 -28.73 -3.04 2.07
CA LEU A 237 -29.51 -4.16 1.55
C LEU A 237 -29.72 -5.29 2.58
N MET A 238 -28.99 -5.26 3.70
CA MET A 238 -29.18 -6.19 4.85
C MET A 238 -30.21 -5.71 5.87
N LYS A 239 -30.67 -4.45 5.82
CA LYS A 239 -31.69 -3.95 6.77
C LYS A 239 -32.93 -4.83 6.74
N ASN A 240 -33.57 -5.03 7.90
CA ASN A 240 -34.71 -5.94 8.07
C ASN A 240 -35.86 -5.66 7.09
N GLU A 241 -36.10 -4.37 6.79
CA GLU A 241 -37.14 -3.89 5.89
C GLU A 241 -36.84 -4.23 4.42
N ILE A 242 -35.56 -4.47 4.09
CA ILE A 242 -35.07 -4.77 2.74
C ILE A 242 -34.70 -6.25 2.61
N SER A 243 -33.81 -6.73 3.44
CA SER A 243 -33.37 -8.15 3.57
C SER A 243 -33.03 -8.83 2.22
N GLU A 244 -32.40 -8.10 1.31
CA GLU A 244 -32.01 -8.59 -0.02
C GLU A 244 -30.65 -9.29 -0.02
N LEU A 245 -29.76 -8.93 0.91
CA LEU A 245 -28.44 -9.50 1.10
C LEU A 245 -28.19 -9.90 2.57
N GLU A 246 -27.18 -10.76 2.76
CA GLU A 246 -26.64 -11.08 4.09
C GLU A 246 -25.13 -11.32 3.96
N GLU A 247 -24.32 -10.70 4.83
CA GLU A 247 -22.89 -10.96 4.88
C GLU A 247 -22.59 -12.38 5.40
N PRO A 248 -21.43 -12.97 5.07
CA PRO A 248 -21.06 -14.29 5.53
C PRO A 248 -20.90 -14.31 7.06
N ILE A 249 -21.23 -15.45 7.65
CA ILE A 249 -21.07 -15.70 9.08
C ILE A 249 -19.90 -16.65 9.27
N THR A 250 -19.01 -16.35 10.18
CA THR A 250 -18.01 -17.31 10.63
C THR A 250 -18.62 -18.23 11.71
N SER A 251 -18.13 -19.45 11.81
CA SER A 251 -18.60 -20.42 12.83
C SER A 251 -18.37 -19.96 14.28
N LYS A 252 -17.63 -18.87 14.47
CA LYS A 252 -17.32 -18.24 15.76
C LYS A 252 -18.09 -16.95 16.01
N ASP A 253 -18.89 -16.48 15.05
CA ASP A 253 -19.65 -15.24 15.21
C ASP A 253 -20.77 -15.46 16.23
N ILE A 254 -20.61 -14.83 17.37
CA ILE A 254 -21.68 -14.63 18.33
C ILE A 254 -22.52 -13.49 17.76
N GLY A 255 -23.71 -13.80 17.21
CA GLY A 255 -24.65 -12.78 16.75
C GLY A 255 -24.91 -11.71 17.84
N SER A 256 -26.12 -11.34 18.12
CA SER A 256 -26.41 -10.54 19.33
C SER A 256 -26.25 -11.40 20.58
N SER A 257 -25.55 -10.90 21.61
CA SER A 257 -25.43 -11.56 22.91
C SER A 257 -26.78 -11.76 23.62
N THR A 258 -27.80 -10.98 23.25
CA THR A 258 -29.14 -10.97 23.87
C THR A 258 -30.29 -11.42 22.96
N MET A 259 -30.10 -11.34 21.65
CA MET A 259 -31.14 -11.64 20.65
C MET A 259 -30.57 -12.57 19.56
N PRO A 260 -30.75 -13.90 19.68
CA PRO A 260 -30.15 -14.89 18.77
C PRO A 260 -30.52 -14.71 17.28
N GLN A 261 -31.73 -14.15 17.03
CA GLN A 261 -32.23 -13.89 15.67
C GLN A 261 -31.61 -12.64 15.02
N LYS A 262 -30.95 -11.75 15.78
CA LYS A 262 -30.39 -10.48 15.26
C LYS A 262 -29.09 -10.70 14.55
N ARG A 263 -29.04 -10.41 13.24
CA ARG A 263 -27.87 -10.48 12.37
C ARG A 263 -27.31 -9.09 12.16
N ASN A 264 -26.23 -8.76 12.86
CA ASN A 264 -25.57 -7.47 12.69
C ASN A 264 -24.56 -7.55 11.54
N PRO A 265 -24.49 -6.55 10.65
CA PRO A 265 -23.53 -6.49 9.55
C PRO A 265 -22.16 -6.00 10.03
N HIS A 266 -21.52 -6.75 10.94
CA HIS A 266 -20.28 -6.34 11.60
C HIS A 266 -19.14 -6.10 10.62
N ILE A 267 -18.96 -7.01 9.65
CA ILE A 267 -17.83 -6.92 8.72
C ILE A 267 -18.00 -5.72 7.78
N CYS A 268 -19.23 -5.48 7.30
CA CYS A 268 -19.51 -4.30 6.49
C CYS A 268 -19.29 -3.00 7.29
N GLN A 269 -19.66 -2.96 8.57
CA GLN A 269 -19.41 -1.80 9.45
C GLN A 269 -17.90 -1.56 9.65
N ASP A 270 -17.12 -2.64 9.85
CA ASP A 270 -15.66 -2.55 9.96
C ASP A 270 -15.03 -2.01 8.65
N ILE A 271 -15.47 -2.48 7.48
CA ILE A 271 -15.01 -1.98 6.18
C ILE A 271 -15.33 -0.49 6.01
N ILE A 272 -16.54 -0.05 6.40
CA ILE A 272 -16.95 1.35 6.33
C ILE A 272 -16.04 2.22 7.23
N SER A 273 -15.78 1.76 8.46
CA SER A 273 -14.87 2.44 9.40
C SER A 273 -13.44 2.50 8.86
N LEU A 274 -12.87 1.38 8.43
CA LEU A 274 -11.52 1.32 7.86
C LEU A 274 -11.38 2.22 6.62
N SER A 275 -12.42 2.29 5.78
CA SER A 275 -12.45 3.20 4.64
C SER A 275 -12.39 4.67 5.09
N ALA A 276 -13.09 5.04 6.16
CA ALA A 276 -13.01 6.38 6.73
C ALA A 276 -11.62 6.66 7.31
N GLU A 277 -11.03 5.70 8.02
CA GLU A 277 -9.66 5.80 8.53
C GLU A 277 -8.62 5.96 7.41
N CYS A 278 -8.77 5.26 6.28
CA CYS A 278 -7.91 5.48 5.10
C CYS A 278 -8.06 6.90 4.57
N ARG A 279 -9.29 7.43 4.45
CA ARG A 279 -9.53 8.81 4.00
C ARG A 279 -8.94 9.85 4.93
N SER A 280 -8.94 9.61 6.23
CA SER A 280 -8.39 10.55 7.22
C SER A 280 -6.87 10.75 7.08
N LEU A 281 -6.18 9.90 6.32
CA LEU A 281 -4.75 10.04 6.01
C LEU A 281 -4.45 10.98 4.83
N ALA A 282 -5.47 11.47 4.10
CA ALA A 282 -5.27 12.38 2.97
C ALA A 282 -4.64 13.73 3.38
N PRO A 283 -5.10 14.44 4.43
CA PRO A 283 -4.49 15.70 4.83
C PRO A 283 -2.99 15.57 5.13
N ILE A 284 -2.60 14.63 5.98
CA ILE A 284 -1.18 14.42 6.32
C ILE A 284 -0.35 13.97 5.12
N THR A 285 -0.97 13.30 4.14
CA THR A 285 -0.33 12.96 2.87
C THR A 285 0.01 14.22 2.07
N PHE A 286 -0.90 15.17 1.95
CA PHE A 286 -0.63 16.46 1.31
C PHE A 286 0.39 17.29 2.10
N ASP A 287 0.25 17.39 3.42
CA ASP A 287 1.18 18.12 4.28
C ASP A 287 2.61 17.59 4.16
N SER A 288 2.77 16.30 3.93
CA SER A 288 4.09 15.69 3.71
C SER A 288 4.83 16.23 2.47
N MET A 289 4.11 16.79 1.50
CA MET A 289 4.70 17.36 0.28
C MET A 289 5.27 18.77 0.48
N LEU A 290 4.86 19.48 1.55
CA LEU A 290 5.26 20.85 1.84
C LEU A 290 6.69 20.91 2.41
N ASN A 291 7.65 20.33 1.69
CA ASN A 291 9.05 20.32 2.10
C ASN A 291 9.64 21.74 2.07
N GLU A 292 10.36 22.07 3.13
CA GLU A 292 11.18 23.28 3.18
C GLU A 292 12.56 22.99 2.61
N HIS A 293 13.04 23.90 1.76
CA HIS A 293 14.36 23.84 1.12
C HIS A 293 14.61 22.45 0.45
N GLU A 294 15.80 21.91 0.59
CA GLU A 294 16.23 20.65 -0.03
C GLU A 294 15.81 19.40 0.77
N GLY A 295 14.98 19.58 1.81
CA GLY A 295 14.35 18.50 2.56
C GLY A 295 14.30 18.72 4.07
N SER A 296 13.16 18.49 4.65
CA SER A 296 12.87 18.63 6.06
C SER A 296 12.55 17.27 6.72
N ARG A 297 12.86 17.15 8.00
CA ARG A 297 12.63 15.91 8.76
C ARG A 297 11.15 15.65 8.98
N GLN A 298 10.37 16.67 9.31
CA GLN A 298 8.94 16.55 9.60
C GLN A 298 8.17 15.97 8.41
N ASN A 299 8.46 16.42 7.19
CA ASN A 299 7.78 15.96 5.99
C ASN A 299 8.05 14.47 5.71
N HIS A 300 9.30 14.02 5.88
CA HIS A 300 9.62 12.61 5.78
C HIS A 300 8.96 11.75 6.87
N LEU A 301 8.80 12.28 8.09
CA LEU A 301 8.09 11.58 9.16
C LEU A 301 6.59 11.46 8.84
N MET A 302 5.95 12.56 8.37
CA MET A 302 4.55 12.55 7.95
C MET A 302 4.31 11.60 6.78
N SER A 303 5.16 11.64 5.75
CA SER A 303 5.07 10.75 4.60
C SER A 303 5.19 9.26 5.01
N SER A 304 6.19 8.93 5.83
CA SER A 304 6.40 7.56 6.31
C SER A 304 5.23 7.10 7.19
N TYR A 305 4.69 7.96 8.05
CA TYR A 305 3.51 7.65 8.87
C TYR A 305 2.30 7.35 7.99
N ALA A 306 1.95 8.28 7.08
CA ALA A 306 0.80 8.13 6.20
C ALA A 306 0.87 6.83 5.37
N LEU A 307 2.01 6.60 4.72
CA LEU A 307 2.24 5.39 3.91
C LEU A 307 2.07 4.11 4.72
N ASN A 308 2.67 4.03 5.91
CA ASN A 308 2.63 2.82 6.73
C ASN A 308 1.23 2.53 7.25
N GLN A 309 0.55 3.55 7.79
CA GLN A 309 -0.80 3.41 8.30
C GLN A 309 -1.76 3.00 7.18
N LEU A 310 -1.63 3.63 6.02
CA LEU A 310 -2.46 3.32 4.86
C LEU A 310 -2.25 1.88 4.38
N CYS A 311 -1.00 1.42 4.24
CA CYS A 311 -0.72 0.05 3.81
C CYS A 311 -1.31 -1.00 4.76
N ILE A 312 -1.23 -0.77 6.09
CA ILE A 312 -1.79 -1.68 7.09
C ILE A 312 -3.32 -1.69 7.00
N LYS A 313 -3.94 -0.50 7.05
CA LYS A 313 -5.40 -0.36 7.05
C LYS A 313 -6.03 -0.87 5.75
N PHE A 314 -5.43 -0.52 4.62
CA PHE A 314 -5.92 -0.98 3.31
C PHE A 314 -5.74 -2.48 3.11
N GLY A 315 -4.65 -3.07 3.58
CA GLY A 315 -4.46 -4.53 3.53
C GLY A 315 -5.55 -5.29 4.29
N TYR A 316 -5.92 -4.79 5.49
CA TYR A 316 -7.00 -5.36 6.27
C TYR A 316 -8.37 -5.16 5.58
N LEU A 317 -8.63 -3.94 5.09
CA LEU A 317 -9.85 -3.60 4.36
C LEU A 317 -10.02 -4.48 3.10
N LEU A 318 -8.96 -4.66 2.30
CA LEU A 318 -8.98 -5.50 1.09
C LEU A 318 -9.26 -6.98 1.42
N SER A 319 -8.68 -7.49 2.50
CA SER A 319 -8.98 -8.85 2.98
C SER A 319 -10.43 -8.99 3.40
N SER A 320 -10.98 -8.02 4.13
CA SER A 320 -12.35 -8.04 4.64
C SER A 320 -13.38 -7.96 3.51
N ILE A 321 -13.19 -7.07 2.52
CA ILE A 321 -14.12 -6.96 1.38
C ILE A 321 -14.08 -8.22 0.51
N LYS A 322 -12.92 -8.85 0.31
CA LYS A 322 -12.81 -10.15 -0.38
C LYS A 322 -13.59 -11.23 0.35
N PHE A 323 -13.50 -11.26 1.67
CA PHE A 323 -14.24 -12.23 2.50
C PHE A 323 -15.74 -12.04 2.36
N VAL A 324 -16.24 -10.80 2.51
CA VAL A 324 -17.67 -10.49 2.38
C VAL A 324 -18.19 -10.90 1.00
N LEU A 325 -17.53 -10.47 -0.08
CA LEU A 325 -18.00 -10.71 -1.44
C LEU A 325 -17.93 -12.19 -1.86
N ARG A 326 -16.98 -12.95 -1.31
CA ARG A 326 -16.89 -14.39 -1.55
C ARG A 326 -18.04 -15.17 -0.92
N GLY A 327 -18.47 -14.78 0.27
CA GLY A 327 -19.50 -15.47 1.05
C GLY A 327 -20.87 -14.77 1.05
N LEU A 328 -21.06 -13.73 0.23
CA LEU A 328 -22.29 -12.94 0.20
C LEU A 328 -23.50 -13.82 -0.15
N LYS A 329 -24.49 -13.81 0.73
CA LYS A 329 -25.76 -14.49 0.51
C LYS A 329 -26.74 -13.54 -0.14
N ILE A 330 -27.49 -14.05 -1.11
CA ILE A 330 -28.42 -13.29 -1.94
C ILE A 330 -29.80 -13.85 -1.75
N ASN A 331 -30.73 -13.01 -1.30
CA ASN A 331 -32.13 -13.37 -1.09
C ASN A 331 -32.97 -12.90 -2.30
N LYS A 332 -32.95 -13.74 -3.36
CA LYS A 332 -33.71 -13.48 -4.58
C LYS A 332 -35.21 -13.30 -4.34
N LYS A 333 -35.78 -14.04 -3.39
CA LYS A 333 -37.20 -13.95 -3.06
C LYS A 333 -37.55 -12.56 -2.53
N ASN A 334 -36.73 -12.01 -1.65
CA ASN A 334 -36.96 -10.65 -1.14
C ASN A 334 -36.67 -9.58 -2.18
N MET A 335 -35.68 -9.78 -3.06
CA MET A 335 -35.46 -8.87 -4.20
C MET A 335 -36.72 -8.73 -5.06
N LEU A 336 -37.36 -9.85 -5.43
CA LEU A 336 -38.60 -9.84 -6.23
C LEU A 336 -39.76 -9.24 -5.41
N LYS A 337 -39.95 -9.64 -4.17
CA LYS A 337 -40.98 -9.07 -3.28
C LYS A 337 -40.88 -7.56 -3.16
N ASN A 338 -39.66 -7.05 -2.98
CA ASN A 338 -39.43 -5.60 -2.87
C ASN A 338 -39.69 -4.88 -4.21
N LEU A 339 -39.38 -5.52 -5.32
CA LEU A 339 -39.69 -4.98 -6.66
C LEU A 339 -41.19 -4.77 -6.85
N GLU A 340 -42.04 -5.68 -6.33
CA GLU A 340 -43.50 -5.65 -6.45
C GLU A 340 -44.17 -4.58 -5.58
N ILE A 341 -43.49 -4.03 -4.56
CA ILE A 341 -44.00 -2.97 -3.67
C ILE A 341 -44.54 -1.78 -4.51
N SER A 342 -43.89 -1.49 -5.61
CA SER A 342 -44.25 -0.36 -6.51
C SER A 342 -45.46 -0.66 -7.39
N LYS A 343 -46.08 -1.85 -7.30
CA LYS A 343 -47.30 -2.26 -8.05
C LYS A 343 -47.26 -1.94 -9.56
N GLY A 344 -46.11 -2.12 -10.20
CA GLY A 344 -45.87 -1.88 -11.62
C GLY A 344 -45.64 -0.41 -12.02
N SER A 345 -45.71 0.55 -11.12
CA SER A 345 -45.46 1.97 -11.41
C SER A 345 -44.02 2.29 -11.85
N ILE A 346 -43.10 1.34 -11.66
CA ILE A 346 -41.68 1.45 -12.06
C ILE A 346 -41.42 0.91 -13.47
N VAL A 347 -42.45 0.49 -14.23
CA VAL A 347 -42.31 -0.13 -15.56
C VAL A 347 -42.94 0.76 -16.67
N SER A 348 -43.57 1.87 -16.29
CA SER A 348 -44.19 2.81 -17.22
C SER A 348 -43.21 3.81 -17.83
#